data_69b661841a49a3aa7ad58fe2ebe16457
#
_entry.id   69b661841a49a3aa7ad58fe2ebe16457
#
_cell.length_a   1.000
_cell.length_b   1.000
_cell.length_c   1.000
_cell.angle_alpha   90.00
_cell.angle_beta   90.00
_cell.angle_gamma   90.00
#
_symmetry.space_group_name_H-M   'P 1'
#
loop_
_entity.id
_entity.type
_entity.pdbx_description
1 polymer ?
#
loop_
_entity_poly.entity_id
_entity_poly.type
_entity_poly.pdbx_seq_one_letter_code
_entity_poly.pdbx_strand_id
1 'polypeptide(L)' 'MVVAKQQQGVRQLVGTTMSVNRPMLAVARELGFKLVADPGSAAITNLTLELGA' A
#
# COMPACT_ATOMS: atom_id res chain seq x y z
N MET A 1 -7.68 -1.94 -2.72
CA MET A 1 -7.67 -3.36 -2.39
C MET A 1 -6.27 -3.82 -2.00
N VAL A 2 -6.18 -4.57 -0.93
CA VAL A 2 -4.89 -5.01 -0.41
C VAL A 2 -4.72 -6.49 -0.71
N VAL A 3 -3.55 -6.85 -1.23
CA VAL A 3 -3.24 -8.23 -1.57
C VAL A 3 -2.02 -8.65 -0.77
N ALA A 4 -2.14 -9.76 -0.05
CA ALA A 4 -1.03 -10.29 0.69
C ALA A 4 -0.15 -11.12 -0.23
N LYS A 5 1.12 -10.82 -0.23
CA LYS A 5 2.08 -11.59 -0.98
C LYS A 5 3.05 -12.22 -0.02
N GLN A 6 3.21 -13.51 -0.16
CA GLN A 6 4.10 -14.25 0.70
C GLN A 6 5.05 -15.04 -0.16
N GLN A 7 6.31 -14.70 -0.05
CA GLN A 7 7.36 -15.45 -0.69
C GLN A 7 8.36 -15.83 0.37
N GLN A 8 9.22 -16.76 0.05
CA GLN A 8 10.21 -17.21 1.00
C GLN A 8 11.06 -16.04 1.46
N GLY A 9 11.01 -15.77 2.75
CA GLY A 9 11.80 -14.71 3.33
C GLY A 9 11.27 -13.31 3.14
N VAL A 10 10.14 -13.15 2.45
CA VAL A 10 9.56 -11.83 2.24
C VAL A 10 8.10 -11.84 2.63
N ARG A 11 7.74 -10.94 3.53
CA ARG A 11 6.35 -10.76 3.92
C ARG A 11 5.96 -9.33 3.68
N GLN A 12 4.96 -9.16 2.87
CA GLN A 12 4.59 -7.83 2.43
C GLN A 12 3.13 -7.82 2.04
N LEU A 13 2.43 -6.78 2.45
CA LEU A 13 1.11 -6.51 1.96
C LEU A 13 1.21 -5.39 0.94
N VAL A 14 0.62 -5.60 -0.21
CA VAL A 14 0.63 -4.59 -1.25
C VAL A 14 -0.79 -4.34 -1.71
N GLY A 15 -1.05 -3.11 -2.09
CA GLY A 15 -2.36 -2.75 -2.57
C GLY A 15 -2.33 -1.43 -3.29
N THR A 16 -3.48 -1.02 -3.80
CA THR A 16 -3.61 0.26 -4.47
C THR A 16 -4.93 0.89 -4.06
N THR A 17 -4.96 2.21 -4.11
CA THR A 17 -6.19 2.94 -3.90
C THR A 17 -6.13 4.22 -4.72
N MET A 18 -7.27 4.85 -4.92
CA MET A 18 -7.30 6.12 -5.63
C MET A 18 -6.72 7.21 -4.74
N SER A 19 -5.91 8.07 -5.34
CA SER A 19 -5.23 9.12 -4.59
C SER A 19 -6.21 10.11 -3.94
N VAL A 20 -7.44 10.19 -4.45
CA VAL A 20 -8.46 11.05 -3.88
C VAL A 20 -9.18 10.41 -2.71
N ASN A 21 -8.94 9.13 -2.44
CA ASN A 21 -9.60 8.43 -1.35
C ASN A 21 -8.87 8.72 -0.04
N ARG A 22 -9.07 9.93 0.48
CA ARG A 22 -8.35 10.38 1.65
C ARG A 22 -8.60 9.55 2.90
N PRO A 23 -9.84 9.12 3.19
CA PRO A 23 -10.05 8.28 4.36
C PRO A 23 -9.22 7.00 4.31
N MET A 24 -9.13 6.39 3.14
CA MET A 24 -8.35 5.17 3.00
C MET A 24 -6.86 5.45 3.17
N LEU A 25 -6.39 6.57 2.63
CA LEU A 25 -4.98 6.93 2.78
C LEU A 25 -4.64 7.15 4.25
N ALA A 26 -5.53 7.80 4.99
CA ALA A 26 -5.29 8.05 6.40
C ALA A 26 -5.22 6.74 7.18
N VAL A 27 -6.13 5.82 6.91
CA VAL A 27 -6.12 4.52 7.57
C VAL A 27 -4.86 3.76 7.23
N ALA A 28 -4.47 3.77 5.97
CA ALA A 28 -3.27 3.06 5.55
C ALA A 28 -2.03 3.61 6.25
N ARG A 29 -1.95 4.93 6.39
CA ARG A 29 -0.82 5.53 7.09
C ARG A 29 -0.78 5.12 8.55
N GLU A 30 -1.93 5.09 9.20
CA GLU A 30 -1.99 4.69 10.59
C GLU A 30 -1.59 3.25 10.79
N LEU A 31 -1.86 2.42 9.80
CA LEU A 31 -1.47 1.01 9.86
C LEU A 31 -0.01 0.79 9.52
N GLY A 32 0.68 1.83 9.07
CA GLY A 32 2.10 1.74 8.78
C GLY A 32 2.43 1.52 7.31
N PHE A 33 1.46 1.65 6.44
CA PHE A 33 1.71 1.48 5.00
C PHE A 33 2.53 2.64 4.46
N LYS A 34 3.38 2.32 3.51
CA LYS A 34 4.04 3.32 2.69
C LYS A 34 3.10 3.71 1.56
N LEU A 35 2.98 5.01 1.33
CA LEU A 35 2.12 5.54 0.28
C LEU A 35 3.01 6.15 -0.79
N VAL A 36 2.92 5.62 -1.99
CA VAL A 36 3.73 6.09 -3.10
C VAL A 36 2.84 6.26 -4.32
N ALA A 37 2.92 7.41 -4.96
CA ALA A 37 2.16 7.63 -6.17
C ALA A 37 2.62 6.66 -7.25
N ASP A 38 1.65 6.10 -7.97
CA ASP A 38 1.98 5.18 -9.04
C ASP A 38 2.72 5.92 -10.15
N PRO A 39 3.86 5.41 -10.59
CA PRO A 39 4.61 6.10 -11.63
C PRO A 39 3.87 6.20 -12.96
N GLY A 40 2.94 5.30 -13.20
CA GLY A 40 2.16 5.33 -14.43
C GLY A 40 0.86 6.13 -14.33
N SER A 41 0.45 6.50 -13.11
CA SER A 41 -0.81 7.22 -12.93
C SER A 41 -0.84 7.91 -11.59
N ALA A 42 -0.84 9.23 -11.61
CA ALA A 42 -0.90 10.01 -10.38
C ALA A 42 -2.22 9.84 -9.65
N ALA A 43 -3.24 9.34 -10.33
CA ALA A 43 -4.54 9.11 -9.70
C ALA A 43 -4.54 7.88 -8.80
N ILE A 44 -3.50 7.07 -8.87
CA ILE A 44 -3.39 5.84 -8.10
C ILE A 44 -2.27 5.98 -7.08
N THR A 45 -2.52 5.54 -5.87
CA THR A 45 -1.51 5.47 -4.82
C THR A 45 -1.24 4.03 -4.48
N ASN A 46 0.01 3.65 -4.53
CA ASN A 46 0.44 2.31 -4.17
C ASN A 46 0.71 2.24 -2.68
N LEU A 47 0.23 1.16 -2.07
CA LEU A 47 0.36 0.93 -0.63
C LEU A 47 1.26 -0.27 -0.42
N THR A 48 2.20 -0.16 0.49
CA THR A 48 3.09 -1.25 0.82
C THR A 48 3.29 -1.29 2.32
N LEU A 49 3.13 -2.46 2.90
CA LEU A 49 3.39 -2.68 4.31
C LEU A 49 4.30 -3.87 4.45
N GLU A 50 5.46 -3.64 5.02
CA GLU A 50 6.39 -4.72 5.30
C GLU A 50 6.04 -5.31 6.65
N LEU A 51 5.83 -6.61 6.67
CA LEU A 51 5.43 -7.29 7.88
C LEU A 51 6.63 -7.71 8.73
N GLY A 52 7.80 -7.41 8.26
CA GLY A 52 9.01 -7.69 8.99
C GLY A 52 9.40 -9.14 8.93
N ALA A 53 10.43 -9.45 9.61
CA ALA A 53 10.90 -10.83 9.59
C ALA A 53 10.82 -11.54 10.79
#